data_e313ab50a48b5dfbc156147041334230
#
_entry.id   e313ab50a48b5dfbc156147041334230
#
_cell.length_a   1.000
_cell.length_b   1.000
_cell.length_c   1.000
_cell.angle_alpha   90.00
_cell.angle_beta   90.00
_cell.angle_gamma   90.00
#
_symmetry.space_group_name_H-M   'P 1'
#
loop_
_entity.id
_entity.type
_entity.pdbx_description
1 polymer ?
#
loop_
_entity_poly.entity_id
_entity_poly.type
_entity_poly.pdbx_seq_one_letter_code
_entity_poly.pdbx_strand_id
1 'polypeptide(L)'
;MDREKRLSRRQFGALMAAAPLAVASRAGPRLEARRERPAGEAGPIKARPFPLRQVRLLSGTCYTLQDRNRVYLHTLDSDRLLHTFRLAAGLPSRAPQLGGWERPDIELRGHFMGHYLSACGLMYGSTGDELLKAKARAIVGELGKCQRANGGGWLSAFPPEFMQRLKERLPVWAPFYTLHKIMAGLLDVHEHCGDAQALEIVLGMAGWVRKWAGGLGDDEMARVLEVEYGGMNELLYNLHGVTGDLAHADLAHRFDHARIFDPLA
;
A
#
# COMPACT_ATOMS: atom_id res chain seq x y z
N MET A 1 19.42 -5.04 46.41
CA MET A 1 19.15 -6.06 45.37
C MET A 1 17.64 -6.04 45.11
N ASP A 2 17.18 -5.11 44.28
CA ASP A 2 15.76 -4.92 43.95
C ASP A 2 15.45 -5.72 42.67
N ARG A 3 14.52 -6.69 42.82
CA ARG A 3 13.97 -7.43 41.68
C ARG A 3 12.89 -6.60 41.01
N GLU A 4 13.15 -6.02 39.85
CA GLU A 4 12.13 -5.46 38.98
C GLU A 4 11.06 -6.52 38.66
N LYS A 5 9.84 -6.33 39.12
CA LYS A 5 8.68 -7.14 38.79
C LYS A 5 8.22 -6.80 37.38
N ARG A 6 8.58 -7.62 36.39
CA ARG A 6 8.02 -7.55 35.05
C ARG A 6 6.55 -8.02 35.07
N LEU A 7 5.64 -7.15 34.69
CA LEU A 7 4.21 -7.47 34.55
C LEU A 7 4.02 -8.45 33.35
N SER A 8 3.25 -9.49 33.56
CA SER A 8 2.91 -10.47 32.51
C SER A 8 1.87 -9.90 31.53
N ARG A 9 1.84 -10.41 30.29
CA ARG A 9 0.87 -10.01 29.25
C ARG A 9 -0.60 -10.10 29.71
N ARG A 10 -0.94 -11.00 30.65
CA ARG A 10 -2.28 -11.13 31.23
C ARG A 10 -2.62 -10.01 32.22
N GLN A 11 -1.64 -9.49 32.92
CA GLN A 11 -1.82 -8.38 33.86
C GLN A 11 -1.98 -7.02 33.15
N PHE A 12 -1.37 -6.86 31.97
CA PHE A 12 -1.56 -5.67 31.13
C PHE A 12 -2.98 -5.62 30.52
N GLY A 13 -3.55 -6.76 30.13
CA GLY A 13 -4.92 -6.85 29.62
C GLY A 13 -6.01 -6.55 30.68
N ALA A 14 -5.75 -6.82 31.95
CA ALA A 14 -6.71 -6.60 33.05
C ALA A 14 -6.78 -5.12 33.48
N LEU A 15 -5.74 -4.32 33.24
CA LEU A 15 -5.73 -2.89 33.61
C LEU A 15 -6.54 -1.99 32.68
N MET A 16 -6.88 -2.47 31.48
CA MET A 16 -7.62 -1.71 30.45
C MET A 16 -9.15 -1.99 30.48
N ALA A 17 -9.62 -2.88 31.36
CA ALA A 17 -11.02 -3.33 31.37
C ALA A 17 -11.91 -2.66 32.47
N ALA A 18 -11.42 -1.69 33.22
CA ALA A 18 -12.15 -1.10 34.33
C ALA A 18 -12.21 0.43 34.27
N ALA A 19 -12.98 0.97 33.28
CA ALA A 19 -13.50 2.34 33.36
C ALA A 19 -14.97 2.34 32.92
N PRO A 20 -15.93 2.74 33.82
CA PRO A 20 -17.32 2.84 33.38
C PRO A 20 -17.51 4.09 32.52
N LEU A 21 -17.92 3.89 31.27
CA LEU A 21 -18.38 4.95 30.36
C LEU A 21 -19.77 5.41 30.77
N ALA A 22 -19.85 6.57 31.41
CA ALA A 22 -21.11 7.31 31.56
C ALA A 22 -21.49 7.88 30.17
N VAL A 23 -22.52 7.29 29.56
CA VAL A 23 -23.11 7.81 28.32
C VAL A 23 -23.96 9.04 28.69
N ALA A 24 -23.39 10.22 28.53
CA ALA A 24 -24.14 11.46 28.47
C ALA A 24 -24.60 11.67 27.02
N SER A 25 -25.88 11.44 26.76
CA SER A 25 -26.53 11.76 25.48
C SER A 25 -26.47 13.28 25.25
N ARG A 26 -25.52 13.76 24.47
CA ARG A 26 -25.49 15.11 23.92
C ARG A 26 -25.91 15.04 22.45
N ALA A 27 -26.97 15.77 22.12
CA ALA A 27 -27.34 16.02 20.74
C ALA A 27 -26.11 16.53 19.97
N GLY A 28 -25.70 15.78 18.95
CA GLY A 28 -24.55 16.12 18.13
C GLY A 28 -24.77 17.43 17.37
N PRO A 29 -23.70 18.19 17.11
CA PRO A 29 -23.79 19.33 16.24
C PRO A 29 -24.28 18.89 14.84
N ARG A 30 -25.23 19.67 14.27
CA ARG A 30 -25.61 19.55 12.87
C ARG A 30 -24.35 19.57 12.02
N LEU A 31 -24.18 18.56 11.17
CA LEU A 31 -23.21 18.56 10.09
C LEU A 31 -23.48 19.81 9.23
N GLU A 32 -22.66 20.84 9.45
CA GLU A 32 -22.59 21.94 8.50
C GLU A 32 -22.12 21.35 7.17
N ALA A 33 -22.79 21.73 6.10
CA ALA A 33 -22.47 21.29 4.75
C ALA A 33 -20.97 21.45 4.51
N ARG A 34 -20.30 20.33 4.18
CA ARG A 34 -18.91 20.27 3.78
C ARG A 34 -18.66 21.40 2.80
N ARG A 35 -17.81 22.37 3.14
CA ARG A 35 -17.30 23.33 2.18
C ARG A 35 -16.61 22.53 1.10
N GLU A 36 -17.20 22.48 -0.10
CA GLU A 36 -16.58 21.92 -1.28
C GLU A 36 -15.23 22.67 -1.47
N ARG A 37 -14.13 21.99 -1.19
CA ARG A 37 -12.85 22.45 -1.71
C ARG A 37 -12.96 22.35 -3.23
N PRO A 38 -12.64 23.41 -3.98
CA PRO A 38 -12.63 23.32 -5.42
C PRO A 38 -11.70 22.16 -5.83
N ALA A 39 -12.21 21.23 -6.60
CA ALA A 39 -11.43 20.18 -7.22
C ALA A 39 -10.28 20.85 -7.98
N GLY A 40 -9.02 20.51 -7.66
CA GLY A 40 -7.88 20.93 -8.44
C GLY A 40 -6.79 21.77 -7.75
N GLU A 41 -6.90 22.12 -6.46
CA GLU A 41 -5.79 22.75 -5.75
C GLU A 41 -5.09 21.77 -4.79
N ALA A 42 -4.33 20.84 -5.35
CA ALA A 42 -3.21 20.28 -4.62
C ALA A 42 -2.20 21.42 -4.42
N GLY A 43 -2.07 21.89 -3.17
CA GLY A 43 -1.16 22.98 -2.85
C GLY A 43 0.27 22.64 -3.31
N PRO A 44 1.09 23.64 -3.66
CA PRO A 44 2.45 23.38 -4.14
C PRO A 44 3.24 22.57 -3.11
N ILE A 45 4.00 21.55 -3.56
CA ILE A 45 4.91 20.80 -2.71
C ILE A 45 5.91 21.79 -2.09
N LYS A 46 5.76 22.05 -0.79
CA LYS A 46 6.56 23.05 -0.05
C LYS A 46 7.88 22.51 0.46
N ALA A 47 8.00 21.17 0.61
CA ALA A 47 9.21 20.52 1.10
C ALA A 47 9.43 19.22 0.31
N ARG A 48 10.69 18.92 0.01
CA ARG A 48 11.09 17.68 -0.65
C ARG A 48 12.19 17.02 0.17
N PRO A 49 12.17 15.68 0.33
CA PRO A 49 13.26 14.98 0.99
C PRO A 49 14.52 15.04 0.12
N PHE A 50 15.68 14.89 0.76
CA PHE A 50 16.92 14.66 0.01
C PHE A 50 16.83 13.33 -0.74
N PRO A 51 17.29 13.27 -2.00
CA PRO A 51 17.39 12.01 -2.71
C PRO A 51 18.22 10.99 -1.92
N LEU A 52 17.76 9.76 -1.78
CA LEU A 52 18.46 8.72 -0.99
C LEU A 52 19.91 8.51 -1.45
N ARG A 53 20.19 8.69 -2.75
CA ARG A 53 21.56 8.61 -3.28
C ARG A 53 22.53 9.66 -2.72
N GLN A 54 22.02 10.74 -2.14
CA GLN A 54 22.83 11.79 -1.51
C GLN A 54 23.04 11.58 -0.01
N VAL A 55 22.36 10.58 0.58
CA VAL A 55 22.45 10.25 2.00
C VAL A 55 23.13 8.90 2.16
N ARG A 56 24.16 8.84 2.97
CA ARG A 56 24.90 7.60 3.25
C ARG A 56 25.05 7.39 4.74
N LEU A 57 24.81 6.16 5.18
CA LEU A 57 25.13 5.76 6.54
C LEU A 57 26.64 5.62 6.70
N LEU A 58 27.18 6.18 7.78
CA LEU A 58 28.56 5.97 8.18
C LEU A 58 28.69 4.62 8.90
N SER A 59 29.93 4.14 9.05
CA SER A 59 30.23 2.90 9.79
C SER A 59 29.61 2.94 11.19
N GLY A 60 28.93 1.85 11.58
CA GLY A 60 28.24 1.75 12.87
C GLY A 60 27.05 0.82 12.81
N THR A 61 26.25 0.81 13.86
CA THR A 61 25.10 -0.10 14.01
C THR A 61 24.08 0.05 12.87
N CYS A 62 23.71 1.27 12.50
CA CYS A 62 22.74 1.52 11.43
C CYS A 62 23.24 0.99 10.08
N TYR A 63 24.51 1.21 9.75
CA TYR A 63 25.14 0.66 8.55
C TYR A 63 25.10 -0.88 8.55
N THR A 64 25.47 -1.49 9.66
CA THR A 64 25.45 -2.95 9.81
C THR A 64 24.06 -3.53 9.64
N LEU A 65 23.02 -2.88 10.19
CA LEU A 65 21.64 -3.32 10.04
C LEU A 65 21.13 -3.14 8.60
N GLN A 66 21.49 -2.05 7.94
CA GLN A 66 21.19 -1.85 6.52
C GLN A 66 21.81 -2.95 5.66
N ASP A 67 23.09 -3.29 5.89
CA ASP A 67 23.76 -4.33 5.11
C ASP A 67 23.15 -5.73 5.36
N ARG A 68 22.81 -6.07 6.60
CA ARG A 68 22.09 -7.31 6.91
C ARG A 68 20.74 -7.38 6.19
N ASN A 69 19.99 -6.28 6.17
CA ASN A 69 18.72 -6.21 5.44
C ASN A 69 18.95 -6.36 3.92
N ARG A 70 19.98 -5.71 3.38
CA ARG A 70 20.36 -5.84 1.97
C ARG A 70 20.65 -7.31 1.60
N VAL A 71 21.45 -8.00 2.41
CA VAL A 71 21.73 -9.43 2.22
C VAL A 71 20.45 -10.26 2.29
N TYR A 72 19.56 -10.00 3.26
CA TYR A 72 18.28 -10.68 3.36
C TYR A 72 17.41 -10.50 2.12
N LEU A 73 17.31 -9.29 1.56
CA LEU A 73 16.53 -9.04 0.35
C LEU A 73 17.03 -9.86 -0.86
N HIS A 74 18.33 -10.13 -0.95
CA HIS A 74 18.87 -11.03 -1.97
C HIS A 74 18.39 -12.49 -1.83
N THR A 75 18.12 -12.97 -0.61
CA THR A 75 17.73 -14.36 -0.36
C THR A 75 16.29 -14.68 -0.77
N LEU A 76 15.43 -13.66 -0.94
CA LEU A 76 14.04 -13.88 -1.27
C LEU A 76 13.88 -14.33 -2.73
N ASP A 77 13.12 -15.41 -2.93
CA ASP A 77 12.87 -15.99 -4.24
C ASP A 77 11.74 -15.25 -4.97
N SER A 78 12.09 -14.61 -6.09
CA SER A 78 11.14 -13.84 -6.92
C SER A 78 10.04 -14.69 -7.52
N ASP A 79 10.32 -15.92 -7.92
CA ASP A 79 9.32 -16.79 -8.52
C ASP A 79 8.25 -17.23 -7.53
N ARG A 80 8.65 -17.43 -6.26
CA ARG A 80 7.68 -17.70 -5.18
C ARG A 80 6.80 -16.49 -4.89
N LEU A 81 7.35 -15.28 -4.91
CA LEU A 81 6.59 -14.03 -4.73
C LEU A 81 5.60 -13.81 -5.89
N LEU A 82 5.98 -14.17 -7.12
CA LEU A 82 5.17 -14.03 -8.33
C LEU A 82 4.12 -15.13 -8.48
N HIS A 83 4.21 -16.23 -7.73
CA HIS A 83 3.39 -17.42 -7.92
C HIS A 83 1.88 -17.11 -7.96
N THR A 84 1.35 -16.48 -6.92
CA THR A 84 -0.08 -16.16 -6.81
C THR A 84 -0.54 -15.10 -7.81
N PHE A 85 0.33 -14.16 -8.20
CA PHE A 85 0.04 -13.20 -9.27
C PHE A 85 -0.12 -13.86 -10.63
N ARG A 86 0.77 -14.80 -10.97
CA ARG A 86 0.66 -15.58 -12.22
C ARG A 86 -0.62 -16.41 -12.24
N LEU A 87 -0.94 -17.11 -11.15
CA LEU A 87 -2.17 -17.91 -11.07
C LEU A 87 -3.42 -17.03 -11.17
N ALA A 88 -3.46 -15.87 -10.51
CA ALA A 88 -4.58 -14.94 -10.58
C ALA A 88 -4.76 -14.35 -12.00
N ALA A 89 -3.69 -14.30 -12.79
CA ALA A 89 -3.69 -13.85 -14.18
C ALA A 89 -3.89 -15.01 -15.19
N GLY A 90 -4.17 -16.23 -14.74
CA GLY A 90 -4.30 -17.41 -15.61
C GLY A 90 -2.99 -17.86 -16.25
N LEU A 91 -1.84 -17.39 -15.74
CA LEU A 91 -0.52 -17.75 -16.25
C LEU A 91 0.06 -18.95 -15.48
N PRO A 92 0.86 -19.80 -16.12
CA PRO A 92 1.44 -20.97 -15.46
C PRO A 92 2.49 -20.54 -14.43
N SER A 93 2.50 -21.23 -13.27
CA SER A 93 3.55 -21.10 -12.26
C SER A 93 3.77 -22.44 -11.56
N ARG A 94 5.04 -22.85 -11.49
CA ARG A 94 5.48 -24.08 -10.78
C ARG A 94 6.28 -23.76 -9.52
N ALA A 95 6.40 -22.49 -9.14
CA ALA A 95 7.12 -22.10 -7.94
C ALA A 95 6.43 -22.66 -6.67
N PRO A 96 7.19 -23.04 -5.65
CA PRO A 96 6.60 -23.42 -4.37
C PRO A 96 5.81 -22.27 -3.75
N GLN A 97 4.64 -22.58 -3.21
CA GLN A 97 3.77 -21.59 -2.55
C GLN A 97 4.46 -20.95 -1.34
N LEU A 98 4.14 -19.69 -1.08
CA LEU A 98 4.51 -19.02 0.17
C LEU A 98 3.56 -19.46 1.31
N GLY A 99 4.03 -19.32 2.53
CA GLY A 99 3.24 -19.56 3.75
C GLY A 99 2.69 -18.26 4.36
N GLY A 100 2.15 -18.37 5.56
CA GLY A 100 1.66 -17.23 6.34
C GLY A 100 0.58 -16.45 5.61
N TRP A 101 0.68 -15.14 5.61
CA TRP A 101 -0.30 -14.24 4.99
C TRP A 101 -0.25 -14.25 3.45
N GLU A 102 0.80 -14.81 2.88
CA GLU A 102 0.95 -14.95 1.41
C GLU A 102 0.45 -16.33 0.89
N ARG A 103 -0.13 -17.17 1.75
CA ARG A 103 -0.73 -18.43 1.28
C ARG A 103 -1.84 -18.16 0.25
N PRO A 104 -2.02 -19.04 -0.75
CA PRO A 104 -3.04 -18.87 -1.79
C PRO A 104 -4.49 -18.80 -1.28
N ASP A 105 -4.78 -19.35 -0.10
CA ASP A 105 -6.09 -19.32 0.54
C ASP A 105 -6.32 -18.12 1.48
N ILE A 106 -5.33 -17.25 1.67
CA ILE A 106 -5.43 -16.04 2.49
C ILE A 106 -5.75 -14.84 1.60
N GLU A 107 -6.74 -14.04 2.00
CA GLU A 107 -7.21 -12.90 1.21
C GLU A 107 -6.21 -11.73 1.15
N LEU A 108 -5.30 -11.64 2.12
CA LEU A 108 -4.25 -10.62 2.18
C LEU A 108 -3.07 -10.88 1.21
N ARG A 109 -3.05 -12.03 0.54
CA ARG A 109 -1.93 -12.42 -0.35
C ARG A 109 -1.62 -11.37 -1.40
N GLY A 110 -0.35 -11.20 -1.68
CA GLY A 110 0.16 -10.24 -2.66
C GLY A 110 0.69 -8.92 -2.05
N HIS A 111 0.33 -8.60 -0.80
CA HIS A 111 0.80 -7.36 -0.16
C HIS A 111 2.33 -7.34 0.02
N PHE A 112 2.92 -8.50 0.33
CA PHE A 112 4.36 -8.60 0.56
C PHE A 112 5.18 -8.34 -0.72
N MET A 113 4.63 -8.61 -1.90
CA MET A 113 5.26 -8.22 -3.16
C MET A 113 5.50 -6.72 -3.22
N GLY A 114 4.50 -5.92 -2.84
CA GLY A 114 4.64 -4.46 -2.78
C GLY A 114 5.72 -4.02 -1.79
N HIS A 115 5.69 -4.54 -0.57
CA HIS A 115 6.73 -4.27 0.43
C HIS A 115 8.12 -4.65 -0.07
N TYR A 116 8.25 -5.77 -0.77
CA TYR A 116 9.52 -6.22 -1.30
C TYR A 116 10.05 -5.30 -2.41
N LEU A 117 9.19 -4.86 -3.31
CA LEU A 117 9.56 -3.89 -4.36
C LEU A 117 9.98 -2.55 -3.75
N SER A 118 9.24 -2.02 -2.78
CA SER A 118 9.63 -0.82 -2.02
C SER A 118 11.01 -1.01 -1.38
N ALA A 119 11.23 -2.15 -0.69
CA ALA A 119 12.50 -2.43 -0.05
C ALA A 119 13.66 -2.50 -1.05
N CYS A 120 13.46 -3.10 -2.22
CA CYS A 120 14.47 -3.14 -3.28
C CYS A 120 14.77 -1.75 -3.84
N GLY A 121 13.76 -0.96 -4.14
CA GLY A 121 13.92 0.40 -4.66
C GLY A 121 14.65 1.31 -3.68
N LEU A 122 14.21 1.34 -2.43
CA LEU A 122 14.82 2.14 -1.36
C LEU A 122 16.25 1.68 -1.04
N MET A 123 16.49 0.37 -1.02
CA MET A 123 17.83 -0.19 -0.79
C MET A 123 18.78 0.18 -1.92
N TYR A 124 18.33 0.06 -3.18
CA TYR A 124 19.12 0.53 -4.32
C TYR A 124 19.40 2.03 -4.22
N GLY A 125 18.39 2.86 -3.97
CA GLY A 125 18.57 4.30 -3.79
C GLY A 125 19.60 4.66 -2.70
N SER A 126 19.61 3.89 -1.61
CA SER A 126 20.50 4.12 -0.47
C SER A 126 21.92 3.57 -0.66
N THR A 127 22.09 2.45 -1.37
CA THR A 127 23.36 1.70 -1.43
C THR A 127 23.98 1.63 -2.82
N GLY A 128 23.18 1.79 -3.87
CA GLY A 128 23.61 1.57 -5.27
C GLY A 128 23.70 0.09 -5.65
N ASP A 129 22.98 -0.83 -4.95
CA ASP A 129 23.02 -2.27 -5.23
C ASP A 129 22.33 -2.61 -6.55
N GLU A 130 23.09 -2.69 -7.65
CA GLU A 130 22.57 -2.95 -9.01
C GLU A 130 21.91 -4.33 -9.16
N LEU A 131 22.26 -5.31 -8.32
CA LEU A 131 21.63 -6.63 -8.35
C LEU A 131 20.19 -6.57 -7.80
N LEU A 132 19.93 -5.80 -6.75
CA LEU A 132 18.59 -5.57 -6.24
C LEU A 132 17.73 -4.80 -7.25
N LYS A 133 18.30 -3.79 -7.92
CA LYS A 133 17.63 -3.08 -9.01
C LYS A 133 17.28 -4.02 -10.16
N ALA A 134 18.21 -4.85 -10.61
CA ALA A 134 17.97 -5.83 -11.67
C ALA A 134 16.87 -6.82 -11.27
N LYS A 135 16.87 -7.27 -10.01
CA LYS A 135 15.86 -8.17 -9.47
C LYS A 135 14.47 -7.51 -9.42
N ALA A 136 14.38 -6.27 -8.96
CA ALA A 136 13.13 -5.50 -8.96
C ALA A 136 12.58 -5.33 -10.39
N ARG A 137 13.43 -4.95 -11.35
CA ARG A 137 13.04 -4.83 -12.76
C ARG A 137 12.54 -6.14 -13.37
N ALA A 138 13.18 -7.26 -13.06
CA ALA A 138 12.71 -8.57 -13.51
C ALA A 138 11.30 -8.89 -12.97
N ILE A 139 11.04 -8.59 -11.69
CA ILE A 139 9.71 -8.73 -11.08
C ILE A 139 8.69 -7.81 -11.76
N VAL A 140 9.03 -6.54 -12.00
CA VAL A 140 8.16 -5.59 -12.70
C VAL A 140 7.79 -6.11 -14.09
N GLY A 141 8.76 -6.68 -14.82
CA GLY A 141 8.50 -7.29 -16.13
C GLY A 141 7.46 -8.42 -16.07
N GLU A 142 7.54 -9.29 -15.04
CA GLU A 142 6.58 -10.37 -14.82
C GLU A 142 5.21 -9.85 -14.38
N LEU A 143 5.16 -8.89 -13.47
CA LEU A 143 3.91 -8.23 -13.05
C LEU A 143 3.21 -7.55 -14.24
N GLY A 144 3.97 -6.93 -15.14
CA GLY A 144 3.44 -6.37 -16.38
C GLY A 144 2.81 -7.42 -17.29
N LYS A 145 3.37 -8.65 -17.35
CA LYS A 145 2.74 -9.78 -18.07
C LYS A 145 1.41 -10.17 -17.41
N CYS A 146 1.38 -10.26 -16.08
CA CYS A 146 0.16 -10.57 -15.33
C CYS A 146 -0.92 -9.49 -15.57
N GLN A 147 -0.55 -8.20 -15.51
CA GLN A 147 -1.51 -7.12 -15.76
C GLN A 147 -2.09 -7.16 -17.18
N ARG A 148 -1.25 -7.39 -18.19
CA ARG A 148 -1.73 -7.52 -19.58
C ARG A 148 -2.66 -8.71 -19.76
N ALA A 149 -2.36 -9.85 -19.14
CA ALA A 149 -3.24 -11.03 -19.17
C ALA A 149 -4.61 -10.76 -18.52
N ASN A 150 -4.66 -9.85 -17.53
CA ASN A 150 -5.89 -9.38 -16.90
C ASN A 150 -6.58 -8.20 -17.63
N GLY A 151 -6.21 -7.88 -18.87
CA GLY A 151 -6.81 -6.80 -19.64
C GLY A 151 -6.22 -5.42 -19.43
N GLY A 152 -5.03 -5.31 -18.82
CA GLY A 152 -4.21 -4.09 -18.78
C GLY A 152 -4.44 -3.13 -17.61
N GLY A 153 -5.49 -3.33 -16.81
CA GLY A 153 -5.74 -2.47 -15.64
C GLY A 153 -5.55 -3.19 -14.31
N TRP A 154 -6.20 -4.32 -14.15
CA TRP A 154 -6.16 -5.12 -12.93
C TRP A 154 -4.81 -5.82 -12.73
N LEU A 155 -4.26 -5.68 -11.52
CA LEU A 155 -3.09 -6.45 -11.07
C LEU A 155 -3.22 -6.74 -9.58
N SER A 156 -3.32 -8.01 -9.22
CA SER A 156 -3.24 -8.48 -7.84
C SER A 156 -2.92 -9.96 -7.79
N ALA A 157 -2.62 -10.48 -6.60
CA ALA A 157 -2.51 -11.92 -6.31
C ALA A 157 -3.86 -12.57 -6.00
N PHE A 158 -4.95 -11.80 -6.03
CA PHE A 158 -6.34 -12.26 -5.84
C PHE A 158 -7.22 -11.73 -6.98
N PRO A 159 -8.38 -12.36 -7.21
CA PRO A 159 -9.26 -11.98 -8.32
C PRO A 159 -10.06 -10.70 -8.02
N PRO A 160 -10.56 -9.97 -9.05
CA PRO A 160 -11.30 -8.71 -8.88
C PRO A 160 -12.63 -8.85 -8.12
N GLU A 161 -13.15 -10.06 -7.94
CA GLU A 161 -14.35 -10.37 -7.15
C GLU A 161 -14.21 -9.93 -5.69
N PHE A 162 -12.99 -9.81 -5.14
CA PHE A 162 -12.77 -9.26 -3.80
C PHE A 162 -13.23 -7.80 -3.72
N MET A 163 -13.05 -7.04 -4.77
CA MET A 163 -13.53 -5.66 -4.85
C MET A 163 -15.05 -5.60 -4.98
N GLN A 164 -15.67 -6.59 -5.63
CA GLN A 164 -17.12 -6.70 -5.69
C GLN A 164 -17.71 -7.04 -4.31
N ARG A 165 -17.12 -7.99 -3.59
CA ARG A 165 -17.49 -8.32 -2.20
C ARG A 165 -17.41 -7.09 -1.29
N LEU A 166 -16.36 -6.27 -1.42
CA LEU A 166 -16.23 -5.03 -0.65
C LEU A 166 -17.38 -4.06 -0.96
N LYS A 167 -17.73 -3.89 -2.24
CA LYS A 167 -18.88 -3.07 -2.66
C LYS A 167 -20.22 -3.58 -2.10
N GLU A 168 -20.40 -4.89 -2.09
CA GLU A 168 -21.60 -5.58 -1.61
C GLU A 168 -21.63 -5.75 -0.08
N ARG A 169 -20.60 -5.28 0.63
CA ARG A 169 -20.44 -5.42 2.09
C ARG A 169 -20.37 -6.87 2.56
N LEU A 170 -19.94 -7.75 1.69
CA LEU A 170 -19.64 -9.13 2.05
C LEU A 170 -18.26 -9.19 2.73
N PRO A 171 -18.03 -10.14 3.65
CA PRO A 171 -16.74 -10.27 4.30
C PRO A 171 -15.62 -10.41 3.28
N VAL A 172 -14.62 -9.54 3.38
CA VAL A 172 -13.39 -9.59 2.59
C VAL A 172 -12.27 -8.92 3.39
N TRP A 173 -11.05 -9.47 3.32
CA TRP A 173 -9.95 -8.94 4.11
C TRP A 173 -8.99 -8.12 3.27
N ALA A 174 -8.94 -6.81 3.55
CA ALA A 174 -7.92 -5.85 3.16
C ALA A 174 -7.54 -5.79 1.66
N PRO A 175 -8.50 -5.78 0.70
CA PRO A 175 -8.15 -5.72 -0.72
C PRO A 175 -7.47 -4.39 -1.10
N PHE A 176 -7.92 -3.24 -0.59
CA PHE A 176 -7.27 -1.96 -0.88
C PHE A 176 -5.90 -1.83 -0.22
N TYR A 177 -5.72 -2.38 0.98
CA TYR A 177 -4.39 -2.44 1.59
C TYR A 177 -3.40 -3.18 0.66
N THR A 178 -3.81 -4.33 0.13
CA THR A 178 -2.95 -5.10 -0.80
C THR A 178 -2.67 -4.34 -2.09
N LEU A 179 -3.70 -3.76 -2.73
CA LEU A 179 -3.51 -2.94 -3.94
C LEU A 179 -2.58 -1.74 -3.68
N HIS A 180 -2.79 -1.03 -2.56
CA HIS A 180 -1.91 0.06 -2.14
C HIS A 180 -0.45 -0.39 -2.05
N LYS A 181 -0.17 -1.52 -1.38
CA LYS A 181 1.21 -2.00 -1.24
C LYS A 181 1.85 -2.34 -2.59
N ILE A 182 1.12 -3.01 -3.47
CA ILE A 182 1.61 -3.32 -4.83
C ILE A 182 1.92 -2.04 -5.61
N MET A 183 0.98 -1.09 -5.62
CA MET A 183 1.15 0.18 -6.33
C MET A 183 2.28 1.02 -5.75
N ALA A 184 2.40 1.11 -4.41
CA ALA A 184 3.48 1.83 -3.74
C ALA A 184 4.85 1.22 -4.08
N GLY A 185 4.96 -0.12 -4.03
CA GLY A 185 6.20 -0.79 -4.39
C GLY A 185 6.63 -0.57 -5.85
N LEU A 186 5.68 -0.56 -6.77
CA LEU A 186 5.93 -0.24 -8.18
C LEU A 186 6.35 1.24 -8.35
N LEU A 187 5.69 2.17 -7.64
CA LEU A 187 6.04 3.59 -7.67
C LEU A 187 7.46 3.82 -7.12
N ASP A 188 7.82 3.17 -6.01
CA ASP A 188 9.18 3.23 -5.44
C ASP A 188 10.24 2.69 -6.42
N VAL A 189 9.94 1.61 -7.16
CA VAL A 189 10.86 1.10 -8.20
C VAL A 189 10.98 2.11 -9.35
N HIS A 190 9.89 2.78 -9.75
CA HIS A 190 9.97 3.85 -10.73
C HIS A 190 10.87 4.99 -10.24
N GLU A 191 10.62 5.53 -9.05
CA GLU A 191 11.32 6.71 -8.53
C GLU A 191 12.80 6.43 -8.22
N HIS A 192 13.10 5.29 -7.62
CA HIS A 192 14.48 4.99 -7.17
C HIS A 192 15.30 4.23 -8.21
N CYS A 193 14.69 3.35 -9.01
CA CYS A 193 15.39 2.55 -10.02
C CYS A 193 15.26 3.13 -11.44
N GLY A 194 14.42 4.14 -11.66
CA GLY A 194 14.16 4.73 -12.98
C GLY A 194 13.49 3.75 -13.95
N ASP A 195 12.55 2.93 -13.44
CA ASP A 195 11.84 1.95 -14.25
C ASP A 195 10.54 2.51 -14.80
N ALA A 196 10.47 2.75 -16.12
CA ALA A 196 9.28 3.30 -16.77
C ALA A 196 8.10 2.32 -16.78
N GLN A 197 8.38 1.02 -16.92
CA GLN A 197 7.33 0.00 -16.94
C GLN A 197 6.61 -0.09 -15.58
N ALA A 198 7.33 0.12 -14.48
CA ALA A 198 6.72 0.16 -13.16
C ALA A 198 5.65 1.28 -13.08
N LEU A 199 5.94 2.48 -13.60
CA LEU A 199 4.97 3.58 -13.67
C LEU A 199 3.79 3.23 -14.57
N GLU A 200 4.02 2.65 -15.75
CA GLU A 200 2.95 2.22 -16.67
C GLU A 200 1.97 1.26 -15.97
N ILE A 201 2.49 0.30 -15.19
CA ILE A 201 1.66 -0.64 -14.44
C ILE A 201 0.84 0.09 -13.37
N VAL A 202 1.44 1.01 -12.61
CA VAL A 202 0.71 1.80 -11.59
C VAL A 202 -0.39 2.64 -12.22
N LEU A 203 -0.12 3.28 -13.37
CA LEU A 203 -1.12 4.07 -14.10
C LEU A 203 -2.30 3.20 -14.56
N GLY A 204 -2.03 1.98 -15.03
CA GLY A 204 -3.08 1.01 -15.35
C GLY A 204 -3.93 0.66 -14.13
N MET A 205 -3.29 0.36 -13.00
CA MET A 205 -3.98 0.07 -11.74
C MET A 205 -4.80 1.27 -11.24
N ALA A 206 -4.24 2.49 -11.27
CA ALA A 206 -4.96 3.71 -10.89
C ALA A 206 -6.18 3.96 -11.78
N GLY A 207 -6.06 3.71 -13.09
CA GLY A 207 -7.18 3.76 -14.03
C GLY A 207 -8.28 2.76 -13.69
N TRP A 208 -7.93 1.53 -13.31
CA TRP A 208 -8.89 0.52 -12.86
C TRP A 208 -9.58 0.95 -11.55
N VAL A 209 -8.82 1.41 -10.55
CA VAL A 209 -9.38 1.90 -9.28
C VAL A 209 -10.31 3.09 -9.50
N ARG A 210 -9.94 4.04 -10.38
CA ARG A 210 -10.77 5.19 -10.73
C ARG A 210 -12.11 4.76 -11.34
N LYS A 211 -12.09 3.78 -12.27
CA LYS A 211 -13.32 3.23 -12.85
C LYS A 211 -14.19 2.56 -11.79
N TRP A 212 -13.59 1.79 -10.89
CA TRP A 212 -14.30 1.12 -9.81
C TRP A 212 -14.93 2.13 -8.84
N ALA A 213 -14.14 3.09 -8.34
CA ALA A 213 -14.61 4.13 -7.42
C ALA A 213 -15.60 5.09 -8.08
N GLY A 214 -15.46 5.40 -9.37
CA GLY A 214 -16.40 6.23 -10.12
C GLY A 214 -17.79 5.62 -10.29
N GLY A 215 -17.94 4.31 -10.09
CA GLY A 215 -19.22 3.61 -10.04
C GLY A 215 -19.91 3.65 -8.67
N LEU A 216 -19.36 4.38 -7.68
CA LEU A 216 -19.90 4.52 -6.32
C LEU A 216 -20.31 5.97 -6.07
N GLY A 217 -21.48 6.17 -5.43
CA GLY A 217 -21.86 7.45 -4.85
C GLY A 217 -21.02 7.76 -3.60
N ASP A 218 -21.08 9.00 -3.09
CA ASP A 218 -20.29 9.43 -1.94
C ASP A 218 -20.62 8.65 -0.67
N ASP A 219 -21.91 8.38 -0.42
CA ASP A 219 -22.32 7.54 0.71
C ASP A 219 -21.84 6.09 0.59
N GLU A 220 -21.77 5.55 -0.61
CA GLU A 220 -21.25 4.20 -0.84
C GLU A 220 -19.74 4.17 -0.60
N MET A 221 -19.03 5.17 -1.09
CA MET A 221 -17.59 5.29 -0.87
C MET A 221 -17.28 5.49 0.61
N ALA A 222 -18.01 6.35 1.32
CA ALA A 222 -17.86 6.52 2.76
C ALA A 222 -18.01 5.20 3.53
N ARG A 223 -18.97 4.37 3.14
CA ARG A 223 -19.17 3.05 3.74
C ARG A 223 -18.03 2.07 3.43
N VAL A 224 -17.44 2.14 2.24
CA VAL A 224 -16.23 1.38 1.92
C VAL A 224 -15.07 1.78 2.83
N LEU A 225 -14.88 3.09 3.05
CA LEU A 225 -13.81 3.62 3.90
C LEU A 225 -13.97 3.26 5.38
N GLU A 226 -15.18 3.00 5.86
CA GLU A 226 -15.39 2.48 7.22
C GLU A 226 -14.84 1.07 7.42
N VAL A 227 -14.81 0.27 6.35
CA VAL A 227 -14.29 -1.11 6.35
C VAL A 227 -12.80 -1.11 6.05
N GLU A 228 -12.40 -0.35 5.04
CA GLU A 228 -11.02 -0.36 4.55
C GLU A 228 -10.62 1.02 4.01
N TYR A 229 -9.68 1.63 4.66
CA TYR A 229 -9.12 2.95 4.31
C TYR A 229 -7.62 2.98 4.52
N GLY A 230 -7.02 4.11 4.19
CA GLY A 230 -5.60 4.40 4.39
C GLY A 230 -4.71 3.83 3.30
N GLY A 231 -3.59 4.48 3.12
CA GLY A 231 -2.59 4.15 2.11
C GLY A 231 -2.96 4.50 0.68
N MET A 232 -4.19 4.24 0.23
CA MET A 232 -4.60 4.56 -1.15
C MET A 232 -4.56 6.06 -1.43
N ASN A 233 -4.99 6.91 -0.51
CA ASN A 233 -4.90 8.36 -0.65
C ASN A 233 -3.45 8.84 -0.71
N GLU A 234 -2.58 8.40 0.20
CA GLU A 234 -1.14 8.71 0.19
C GLU A 234 -0.50 8.35 -1.16
N LEU A 235 -0.68 7.10 -1.58
CA LEU A 235 -0.13 6.62 -2.85
C LEU A 235 -0.59 7.47 -4.05
N LEU A 236 -1.89 7.77 -4.12
CA LEU A 236 -2.47 8.50 -5.26
C LEU A 236 -2.03 9.96 -5.27
N TYR A 237 -1.85 10.60 -4.09
CA TYR A 237 -1.22 11.92 -4.00
C TYR A 237 0.26 11.87 -4.43
N ASN A 238 1.00 10.81 -4.06
CA ASN A 238 2.37 10.61 -4.52
C ASN A 238 2.41 10.41 -6.04
N LEU A 239 1.49 9.64 -6.60
CA LEU A 239 1.37 9.44 -8.04
C LEU A 239 1.06 10.75 -8.77
N HIS A 240 0.17 11.60 -8.22
CA HIS A 240 -0.02 12.96 -8.71
C HIS A 240 1.30 13.77 -8.67
N GLY A 241 2.04 13.69 -7.56
CA GLY A 241 3.33 14.38 -7.42
C GLY A 241 4.37 13.97 -8.47
N VAL A 242 4.34 12.72 -8.92
CA VAL A 242 5.23 12.18 -9.96
C VAL A 242 4.76 12.55 -11.38
N THR A 243 3.45 12.48 -11.63
CA THR A 243 2.89 12.62 -12.98
C THR A 243 2.42 14.04 -13.32
N GLY A 244 2.08 14.84 -12.31
CA GLY A 244 1.40 16.12 -12.48
C GLY A 244 -0.08 16.02 -12.89
N ASP A 245 -0.63 14.80 -13.05
CA ASP A 245 -2.02 14.59 -13.46
C ASP A 245 -2.96 14.78 -12.26
N LEU A 246 -3.81 15.80 -12.32
CA LEU A 246 -4.80 16.13 -11.29
C LEU A 246 -5.82 15.02 -11.07
N ALA A 247 -6.10 14.19 -12.07
CA ALA A 247 -7.03 13.07 -11.93
C ALA A 247 -6.58 12.06 -10.85
N HIS A 248 -5.29 11.99 -10.52
CA HIS A 248 -4.79 11.18 -9.41
C HIS A 248 -5.06 11.83 -8.06
N ALA A 249 -4.95 13.16 -7.96
CA ALA A 249 -5.29 13.90 -6.75
C ALA A 249 -6.81 13.84 -6.47
N ASP A 250 -7.65 13.98 -7.50
CA ASP A 250 -9.10 13.85 -7.39
C ASP A 250 -9.48 12.44 -6.91
N LEU A 251 -8.81 11.41 -7.46
CA LEU A 251 -9.03 10.03 -7.02
C LEU A 251 -8.54 9.83 -5.57
N ALA A 252 -7.39 10.39 -5.20
CA ALA A 252 -6.87 10.33 -3.84
C ALA A 252 -7.85 10.91 -2.83
N HIS A 253 -8.46 12.04 -3.16
CA HIS A 253 -9.44 12.72 -2.33
C HIS A 253 -10.68 11.85 -2.03
N ARG A 254 -11.07 10.96 -2.94
CA ARG A 254 -12.15 9.99 -2.66
C ARG A 254 -11.79 8.96 -1.60
N PHE A 255 -10.50 8.76 -1.32
CA PHE A 255 -10.00 7.89 -0.26
C PHE A 255 -9.67 8.62 1.04
N ASP A 256 -9.89 9.94 1.12
CA ASP A 256 -9.75 10.69 2.37
C ASP A 256 -10.94 10.34 3.28
N HIS A 257 -10.64 9.62 4.37
CA HIS A 257 -11.67 9.25 5.33
C HIS A 257 -11.99 10.44 6.24
N ALA A 258 -13.13 11.12 6.00
CA ALA A 258 -13.55 12.32 6.73
C ALA A 258 -13.50 12.15 8.26
N ARG A 259 -13.92 10.98 8.77
CA ARG A 259 -13.86 10.66 10.20
C ARG A 259 -12.44 10.75 10.80
N ILE A 260 -11.41 10.55 9.99
CA ILE A 260 -10.00 10.60 10.42
C ILE A 260 -9.40 11.98 10.16
N PHE A 261 -9.66 12.53 8.96
CA PHE A 261 -8.99 13.76 8.53
C PHE A 261 -9.67 15.05 8.98
N ASP A 262 -11.01 15.11 9.03
CA ASP A 262 -11.73 16.32 9.43
C ASP A 262 -11.38 16.81 10.86
N PRO A 263 -11.21 15.91 11.88
CA PRO A 263 -10.78 16.36 13.21
C PRO A 263 -9.33 16.87 13.27
N LEU A 264 -8.51 16.64 12.23
CA LEU A 264 -7.11 17.05 12.17
C LEU A 264 -6.91 18.34 11.35
N ALA A 265 -7.94 18.81 10.66
CA ALA A 265 -7.94 20.03 9.87
C ALA A 265 -8.34 21.24 10.70
#